data_eb2d556314556403f5e99649601f16a0
#
_entry.id   eb2d556314556403f5e99649601f16a0
#
_cell.length_a   1.000
_cell.length_b   1.000
_cell.length_c   1.000
_cell.angle_alpha   90.00
_cell.angle_beta   90.00
_cell.angle_gamma   90.00
#
_symmetry.space_group_name_H-M   'P 1'
#
loop_
_entity.id
_entity.type
_entity.pdbx_description
1 polymer ?
#
loop_
_entity_poly.entity_id
_entity_poly.type
_entity_poly.pdbx_seq_one_letter_code
_entity_poly.pdbx_strand_id
1 'polypeptide(L)'
;MMYVRPQPADFGDIAAATSPDWAWSEMARIFDTAEGDLSAAGRLRVSTPARHPLMDRLIAAGEQLGLDTPSNVNQPDDRPKIGYCPSTIFAGRRQSAAVAFLEPAMARPNLTVVTGAVADRILWGGNRAVGVACRVNGAVRDFSARRVILASGTIASPAILQRSGVGDAGLLRRLGIPVVADRREVGANLREHCALAMQWHLRHPMSLNPQFSGWRLVANVLRYYGFRTGPMASAAYDVLGHFCSRPSLARPDAQLIAAPFSIDKTKSKLAMETAPGMQLAIYPLRPRSAGSVAIQSVDPDALPQSTLDFFADEEDRRVMVDSVRFVRALVAQSPVADMIDHETRPGPVADTDDAILDAYREMGTTAYHAFGTCRMGKDEASVVDPMTRVRGTQGLHVADLSIAPVMPAGNTFAPVMAMAWRAAELLRQLDEAGEHDHA
;
A
#
# COMPACT_ATOMS: atom_id res chain seq x y z
N MET A 1 -5.94 2.15 7.12
CA MET A 1 -6.81 3.33 7.05
C MET A 1 -6.04 4.65 6.99
N MET A 2 -4.72 4.62 7.21
CA MET A 2 -3.86 5.80 6.97
C MET A 2 -4.00 6.23 5.51
N TYR A 3 -4.10 7.53 5.28
CA TYR A 3 -4.22 8.13 3.97
C TYR A 3 -3.00 9.01 3.71
N VAL A 4 -2.10 8.49 2.88
CA VAL A 4 -0.81 9.11 2.59
C VAL A 4 -0.72 9.38 1.10
N ARG A 5 -0.66 10.67 0.73
CA ARG A 5 -0.32 11.07 -0.65
C ARG A 5 1.18 10.83 -0.86
N PRO A 6 1.59 10.24 -1.99
CA PRO A 6 3.01 10.12 -2.32
C PRO A 6 3.68 11.47 -2.50
N GLN A 7 4.99 11.46 -2.53
CA GLN A 7 5.78 12.64 -2.84
C GLN A 7 5.65 13.00 -4.34
N PRO A 8 5.66 14.29 -4.71
CA PRO A 8 5.61 14.71 -6.12
C PRO A 8 6.68 14.07 -6.99
N ALA A 9 7.91 13.91 -6.48
CA ALA A 9 9.00 13.28 -7.18
C ALA A 9 8.74 11.80 -7.54
N ASP A 10 7.92 11.07 -6.78
CA ASP A 10 7.58 9.68 -7.11
C ASP A 10 6.82 9.59 -8.44
N PHE A 11 5.86 10.49 -8.65
CA PHE A 11 5.14 10.56 -9.92
C PHE A 11 5.97 11.19 -11.03
N GLY A 12 6.99 11.98 -10.71
CA GLY A 12 8.03 12.39 -11.66
C GLY A 12 8.80 11.17 -12.18
N ASP A 13 9.24 10.29 -11.29
CA ASP A 13 9.93 9.04 -11.62
C ASP A 13 9.03 8.08 -12.44
N ILE A 14 7.74 7.96 -12.08
CA ILE A 14 6.75 7.17 -12.83
C ILE A 14 6.56 7.75 -14.24
N ALA A 15 6.38 9.06 -14.38
CA ALA A 15 6.20 9.71 -15.66
C ALA A 15 7.44 9.56 -16.57
N ALA A 16 8.63 9.64 -16.01
CA ALA A 16 9.89 9.40 -16.73
C ALA A 16 9.96 7.97 -17.28
N ALA A 17 9.52 6.99 -16.51
CA ALA A 17 9.47 5.58 -16.90
C ALA A 17 8.32 5.26 -17.90
N THR A 18 7.27 6.07 -17.94
CA THR A 18 6.02 5.79 -18.67
C THR A 18 5.64 6.91 -19.66
N SER A 19 4.78 7.84 -19.27
CA SER A 19 4.38 9.00 -20.06
C SER A 19 4.03 10.19 -19.17
N PRO A 20 3.98 11.42 -19.70
CA PRO A 20 3.51 12.61 -18.95
C PRO A 20 2.10 12.46 -18.37
N ASP A 21 1.28 11.55 -18.89
CA ASP A 21 -0.06 11.26 -18.38
C ASP A 21 -0.06 10.79 -16.93
N TRP A 22 1.07 10.30 -16.43
CA TRP A 22 1.27 9.81 -15.06
C TRP A 22 2.05 10.79 -14.19
N ALA A 23 2.24 12.03 -14.64
CA ALA A 23 2.97 13.06 -13.91
C ALA A 23 2.19 13.54 -12.67
N TRP A 24 2.92 14.15 -11.74
CA TRP A 24 2.33 14.70 -10.51
C TRP A 24 1.17 15.67 -10.76
N SER A 25 1.22 16.50 -11.80
CA SER A 25 0.13 17.44 -12.15
C SER A 25 -1.21 16.74 -12.31
N GLU A 26 -1.22 15.58 -13.00
CA GLU A 26 -2.44 14.78 -13.19
C GLU A 26 -2.87 14.12 -11.87
N MET A 27 -1.92 13.55 -11.13
CA MET A 27 -2.22 12.89 -9.86
C MET A 27 -2.72 13.88 -8.81
N ALA A 28 -2.13 15.07 -8.70
CA ALA A 28 -2.58 16.12 -7.80
C ALA A 28 -4.05 16.51 -8.06
N ARG A 29 -4.40 16.74 -9.32
CA ARG A 29 -5.78 17.00 -9.76
C ARG A 29 -6.73 15.88 -9.34
N ILE A 30 -6.30 14.62 -9.49
CA ILE A 30 -7.10 13.46 -9.12
C ILE A 30 -7.27 13.38 -7.60
N PHE A 31 -6.20 13.59 -6.82
CA PHE A 31 -6.30 13.61 -5.35
C PHE A 31 -7.29 14.69 -4.90
N ASP A 32 -7.19 15.91 -5.41
CA ASP A 32 -8.08 17.02 -5.07
C ASP A 32 -9.53 16.76 -5.49
N THR A 33 -9.71 16.04 -6.62
CA THR A 33 -11.04 15.63 -7.09
C THR A 33 -11.63 14.49 -6.28
N ALA A 34 -10.83 13.50 -5.88
CA ALA A 34 -11.28 12.31 -5.16
C ALA A 34 -11.50 12.56 -3.68
N GLU A 35 -10.73 13.45 -3.07
CA GLU A 35 -10.89 13.90 -1.70
C GLU A 35 -11.95 14.99 -1.67
N GLY A 36 -13.19 14.64 -1.36
CA GLY A 36 -14.26 15.64 -1.23
C GLY A 36 -14.04 16.53 -0.01
N ASP A 37 -14.39 17.81 -0.12
CA ASP A 37 -14.70 18.62 1.04
C ASP A 37 -15.78 17.90 1.87
N LEU A 38 -15.72 18.07 3.20
CA LEU A 38 -16.70 17.51 4.13
C LEU A 38 -18.15 17.87 3.77
N SER A 39 -18.36 18.95 3.00
CA SER A 39 -19.62 19.42 2.46
C SER A 39 -20.03 18.78 1.12
N ALA A 40 -19.09 18.20 0.35
CA ALA A 40 -19.35 17.63 -0.97
C ALA A 40 -19.77 16.17 -0.88
N ALA A 41 -20.96 15.83 -1.37
CA ALA A 41 -21.44 14.46 -1.43
C ALA A 41 -20.63 13.61 -2.41
N GLY A 42 -20.25 12.41 -2.02
CA GLY A 42 -19.95 11.34 -2.96
C GLY A 42 -18.47 11.14 -3.26
N ARG A 43 -17.56 11.45 -2.32
CA ARG A 43 -16.14 11.19 -2.55
C ARG A 43 -15.47 10.65 -1.29
N LEU A 44 -14.20 10.29 -1.39
CA LEU A 44 -13.44 9.77 -0.27
C LEU A 44 -13.33 10.82 0.84
N ARG A 45 -13.85 10.50 2.01
CA ARG A 45 -13.76 11.39 3.16
C ARG A 45 -12.54 11.02 3.98
N VAL A 46 -11.69 12.03 4.17
CA VAL A 46 -10.44 11.92 4.91
C VAL A 46 -10.52 12.82 6.15
N SER A 47 -10.09 12.33 7.30
CA SER A 47 -10.07 13.11 8.54
C SER A 47 -8.74 12.97 9.26
N THR A 48 -8.32 14.02 9.94
CA THR A 48 -7.16 13.99 10.83
C THR A 48 -7.56 13.36 12.16
N PRO A 49 -6.75 12.47 12.76
CA PRO A 49 -7.03 11.89 14.07
C PRO A 49 -7.01 12.96 15.17
N ALA A 50 -7.69 12.66 16.28
CA ALA A 50 -7.61 13.51 17.46
C ALA A 50 -6.17 13.56 18.01
N ARG A 51 -5.75 14.72 18.51
CA ARG A 51 -4.42 14.88 19.10
C ARG A 51 -4.28 14.00 20.34
N HIS A 52 -3.09 13.44 20.51
CA HIS A 52 -2.71 12.64 21.67
C HIS A 52 -1.42 13.20 22.30
N PRO A 53 -1.37 13.47 23.61
CA PRO A 53 -0.22 14.15 24.24
C PRO A 53 1.13 13.46 24.02
N LEU A 54 1.16 12.11 23.98
CA LEU A 54 2.37 11.35 23.65
C LEU A 54 2.82 11.57 22.20
N MET A 55 1.87 11.62 21.28
CA MET A 55 2.17 11.86 19.85
C MET A 55 2.59 13.31 19.60
N ASP A 56 2.03 14.28 20.32
CA ASP A 56 2.48 15.68 20.29
C ASP A 56 3.95 15.81 20.72
N ARG A 57 4.36 15.08 21.77
CA ARG A 57 5.77 15.03 22.19
C ARG A 57 6.69 14.38 21.16
N LEU A 58 6.22 13.32 20.49
CA LEU A 58 6.97 12.68 19.42
C LEU A 58 7.18 13.61 18.22
N ILE A 59 6.14 14.36 17.84
CA ILE A 59 6.23 15.36 16.76
C ILE A 59 7.23 16.47 17.15
N ALA A 60 7.15 17.00 18.38
CA ALA A 60 8.10 17.98 18.86
C ALA A 60 9.55 17.47 18.91
N ALA A 61 9.75 16.19 19.23
CA ALA A 61 11.08 15.56 19.15
C ALA A 61 11.59 15.48 17.71
N GLY A 62 10.70 15.22 16.75
CA GLY A 62 11.04 15.23 15.32
C GLY A 62 11.47 16.62 14.83
N GLU A 63 10.81 17.65 15.28
CA GLU A 63 11.20 19.05 14.98
C GLU A 63 12.64 19.36 15.45
N GLN A 64 13.03 18.86 16.62
CA GLN A 64 14.40 19.01 17.12
C GLN A 64 15.45 18.30 16.25
N LEU A 65 15.04 17.24 15.52
CA LEU A 65 15.89 16.57 14.53
C LEU A 65 15.79 17.18 13.13
N GLY A 66 15.13 18.34 12.98
CA GLY A 66 15.02 19.07 11.73
C GLY A 66 13.93 18.55 10.78
N LEU A 67 12.96 17.79 11.28
CA LEU A 67 11.79 17.44 10.50
C LEU A 67 10.79 18.62 10.50
N ASP A 68 10.23 18.94 9.34
CA ASP A 68 9.11 19.88 9.24
C ASP A 68 7.87 19.31 9.94
N THR A 69 7.08 20.19 10.58
CA THR A 69 5.85 19.81 11.27
C THR A 69 4.63 20.49 10.62
N PRO A 70 4.27 20.12 9.38
CA PRO A 70 3.17 20.73 8.67
C PRO A 70 1.83 20.41 9.32
N SER A 71 0.87 21.30 9.17
CA SER A 71 -0.52 21.06 9.60
C SER A 71 -1.18 19.87 8.86
N ASN A 72 -0.69 19.56 7.67
CA ASN A 72 -1.09 18.41 6.87
C ASN A 72 0.15 17.72 6.26
N VAL A 73 0.44 16.51 6.68
CA VAL A 73 1.57 15.70 6.17
C VAL A 73 1.44 15.32 4.69
N ASN A 74 0.24 15.44 4.12
CA ASN A 74 -0.03 15.24 2.69
C ASN A 74 0.22 16.49 1.84
N GLN A 75 0.76 17.57 2.43
CA GLN A 75 1.22 18.72 1.67
C GLN A 75 2.22 18.26 0.59
N PRO A 76 2.06 18.71 -0.66
CA PRO A 76 2.87 18.22 -1.79
C PRO A 76 4.27 18.81 -1.77
N ASP A 77 5.16 18.15 -1.09
CA ASP A 77 6.60 18.44 -1.07
C ASP A 77 7.41 17.14 -0.86
N ASP A 78 8.71 17.20 -1.14
CA ASP A 78 9.65 16.10 -1.00
C ASP A 78 10.57 16.28 0.24
N ARG A 79 10.17 17.09 1.23
CA ARG A 79 10.95 17.39 2.42
C ARG A 79 10.72 16.40 3.56
N PRO A 80 11.72 16.20 4.42
CA PRO A 80 11.56 15.46 5.67
C PRO A 80 10.50 16.12 6.55
N LYS A 81 9.55 15.34 7.06
CA LYS A 81 8.43 15.87 7.85
C LYS A 81 7.89 14.85 8.85
N ILE A 82 7.22 15.32 9.90
CA ILE A 82 6.48 14.50 10.85
C ILE A 82 5.19 15.22 11.27
N GLY A 83 4.10 14.46 11.42
CA GLY A 83 2.82 15.05 11.86
C GLY A 83 1.70 14.03 11.94
N TYR A 84 0.53 14.49 12.34
CA TYR A 84 -0.66 13.64 12.35
C TYR A 84 -1.04 13.20 10.95
N CYS A 85 -1.21 11.88 10.79
CA CYS A 85 -1.54 11.28 9.51
C CYS A 85 -3.05 11.27 9.30
N PRO A 86 -3.56 11.88 8.22
CA PRO A 86 -4.94 11.72 7.84
C PRO A 86 -5.32 10.26 7.63
N SER A 87 -6.59 9.95 7.85
CA SER A 87 -7.12 8.60 7.71
C SER A 87 -8.45 8.59 6.95
N THR A 88 -8.73 7.47 6.27
CA THR A 88 -10.02 7.24 5.61
C THR A 88 -11.08 6.79 6.62
N ILE A 89 -11.34 7.65 7.61
CA ILE A 89 -12.38 7.47 8.62
C ILE A 89 -13.28 8.70 8.61
N PHE A 90 -14.56 8.50 8.59
CA PHE A 90 -15.53 9.57 8.70
C PHE A 90 -16.68 9.13 9.62
N ALA A 91 -17.06 9.98 10.57
CA ALA A 91 -18.08 9.68 11.58
C ALA A 91 -17.86 8.31 12.25
N GLY A 92 -16.59 8.00 12.60
CA GLY A 92 -16.19 6.74 13.22
C GLY A 92 -16.30 5.50 12.34
N ARG A 93 -16.48 5.64 11.03
CA ARG A 93 -16.56 4.53 10.07
C ARG A 93 -15.48 4.62 9.01
N ARG A 94 -14.92 3.47 8.68
CA ARG A 94 -13.95 3.36 7.57
C ARG A 94 -14.60 3.71 6.24
N GLN A 95 -13.97 4.59 5.48
CA GLN A 95 -14.28 4.93 4.10
C GLN A 95 -13.40 4.07 3.19
N SER A 96 -13.90 2.91 2.77
CA SER A 96 -13.23 2.10 1.74
C SER A 96 -13.56 2.65 0.35
N ALA A 97 -12.82 2.22 -0.67
CA ALA A 97 -13.16 2.53 -2.06
C ALA A 97 -14.57 2.05 -2.43
N ALA A 98 -15.04 0.93 -1.86
CA ALA A 98 -16.39 0.46 -2.05
C ALA A 98 -17.41 1.48 -1.50
N VAL A 99 -17.24 1.94 -0.26
CA VAL A 99 -18.15 2.94 0.36
C VAL A 99 -18.10 4.28 -0.38
N ALA A 100 -16.91 4.72 -0.78
CA ALA A 100 -16.73 6.05 -1.39
C ALA A 100 -17.19 6.11 -2.85
N PHE A 101 -16.98 5.06 -3.63
CA PHE A 101 -17.15 5.07 -5.09
C PHE A 101 -18.15 4.03 -5.60
N LEU A 102 -18.11 2.78 -5.10
CA LEU A 102 -18.94 1.70 -5.63
C LEU A 102 -20.40 1.84 -5.15
N GLU A 103 -20.63 1.95 -3.84
CA GLU A 103 -21.99 2.03 -3.28
C GLU A 103 -22.83 3.15 -3.93
N PRO A 104 -22.31 4.39 -4.12
CA PRO A 104 -23.07 5.43 -4.84
C PRO A 104 -23.35 5.10 -6.32
N ALA A 105 -22.49 4.29 -6.94
CA ALA A 105 -22.63 3.90 -8.34
C ALA A 105 -23.59 2.72 -8.56
N MET A 106 -23.88 1.93 -7.53
CA MET A 106 -24.71 0.70 -7.65
C MET A 106 -26.13 0.96 -8.15
N ALA A 107 -26.64 2.18 -8.01
CA ALA A 107 -27.96 2.55 -8.54
C ALA A 107 -27.96 2.77 -10.08
N ARG A 108 -26.81 2.77 -10.72
CA ARG A 108 -26.71 2.98 -12.17
C ARG A 108 -27.16 1.74 -12.93
N PRO A 109 -28.05 1.86 -13.94
CA PRO A 109 -28.56 0.70 -14.67
C PRO A 109 -27.51 -0.02 -15.53
N ASN A 110 -26.39 0.65 -15.83
CA ASN A 110 -25.27 0.11 -16.59
C ASN A 110 -24.17 -0.53 -15.72
N LEU A 111 -24.38 -0.67 -14.41
CA LEU A 111 -23.42 -1.32 -13.51
C LEU A 111 -24.01 -2.61 -12.94
N THR A 112 -23.33 -3.72 -13.16
CA THR A 112 -23.65 -5.01 -12.52
C THR A 112 -22.48 -5.44 -11.64
N VAL A 113 -22.74 -5.72 -10.37
CA VAL A 113 -21.76 -6.25 -9.41
C VAL A 113 -22.08 -7.70 -9.14
N VAL A 114 -21.15 -8.60 -9.46
CA VAL A 114 -21.26 -10.04 -9.21
C VAL A 114 -20.31 -10.41 -8.08
N THR A 115 -20.86 -10.79 -6.94
CA THR A 115 -20.10 -11.25 -5.77
C THR A 115 -20.01 -12.79 -5.75
N GLY A 116 -19.10 -13.35 -4.93
CA GLY A 116 -18.85 -14.79 -4.89
C GLY A 116 -18.29 -15.36 -6.20
N ALA A 117 -17.67 -14.50 -7.02
CA ALA A 117 -17.05 -14.85 -8.29
C ALA A 117 -15.53 -14.80 -8.17
N VAL A 118 -14.86 -15.90 -8.52
CA VAL A 118 -13.40 -16.00 -8.62
C VAL A 118 -13.02 -16.01 -10.09
N ALA A 119 -12.29 -14.98 -10.53
CA ALA A 119 -11.77 -14.93 -11.90
C ALA A 119 -10.69 -15.99 -12.09
N ASP A 120 -10.88 -16.87 -13.06
CA ASP A 120 -9.97 -17.96 -13.38
C ASP A 120 -9.00 -17.54 -14.49
N ARG A 121 -9.52 -17.26 -15.68
CA ARG A 121 -8.71 -16.91 -16.85
C ARG A 121 -9.48 -16.04 -17.83
N ILE A 122 -8.72 -15.39 -18.71
CA ILE A 122 -9.25 -14.64 -19.86
C ILE A 122 -9.73 -15.60 -20.92
N LEU A 123 -10.83 -15.25 -21.60
CA LEU A 123 -11.32 -15.93 -22.80
C LEU A 123 -10.79 -15.20 -24.02
N TRP A 124 -10.28 -15.97 -24.99
CA TRP A 124 -9.57 -15.45 -26.14
C TRP A 124 -10.29 -15.70 -27.47
N GLY A 125 -10.28 -14.69 -28.36
CA GLY A 125 -10.54 -14.79 -29.79
C GLY A 125 -9.25 -14.42 -30.55
N GLY A 126 -8.39 -15.42 -30.82
CA GLY A 126 -7.01 -15.17 -31.23
C GLY A 126 -6.18 -14.59 -30.09
N ASN A 127 -5.63 -13.37 -30.25
CA ASN A 127 -4.94 -12.62 -29.20
C ASN A 127 -5.84 -11.52 -28.57
N ARG A 128 -7.14 -11.46 -28.92
CA ARG A 128 -8.10 -10.52 -28.36
C ARG A 128 -8.79 -11.13 -27.16
N ALA A 129 -8.82 -10.41 -26.04
CA ALA A 129 -9.67 -10.75 -24.90
C ALA A 129 -11.15 -10.54 -25.26
N VAL A 130 -11.96 -11.60 -25.14
CA VAL A 130 -13.40 -11.56 -25.43
C VAL A 130 -14.26 -11.81 -24.21
N GLY A 131 -13.64 -11.99 -23.04
CA GLY A 131 -14.35 -12.21 -21.79
C GLY A 131 -13.47 -12.82 -20.71
N VAL A 132 -14.10 -13.24 -19.61
CA VAL A 132 -13.46 -13.87 -18.46
C VAL A 132 -14.24 -15.10 -18.04
N ALA A 133 -13.56 -16.23 -17.84
CA ALA A 133 -14.11 -17.39 -17.16
C ALA A 133 -13.99 -17.19 -15.64
N CYS A 134 -15.09 -17.37 -14.93
CA CYS A 134 -15.15 -17.23 -13.48
C CYS A 134 -15.75 -18.49 -12.85
N ARG A 135 -15.41 -18.77 -11.60
CA ARG A 135 -16.19 -19.65 -10.73
C ARG A 135 -17.11 -18.81 -9.86
N VAL A 136 -18.41 -18.98 -10.06
CA VAL A 136 -19.45 -18.27 -9.30
C VAL A 136 -20.16 -19.30 -8.43
N ASN A 137 -20.02 -19.22 -7.13
CA ASN A 137 -20.56 -20.21 -6.19
C ASN A 137 -20.20 -21.67 -6.53
N GLY A 138 -18.96 -21.87 -6.98
CA GLY A 138 -18.42 -23.20 -7.36
C GLY A 138 -18.72 -23.65 -8.80
N ALA A 139 -19.61 -22.98 -9.54
CA ALA A 139 -19.92 -23.29 -10.94
C ALA A 139 -19.11 -22.41 -11.90
N VAL A 140 -18.64 -22.99 -13.01
CA VAL A 140 -17.97 -22.21 -14.07
C VAL A 140 -19.00 -21.37 -14.81
N ARG A 141 -18.71 -20.09 -14.98
CA ARG A 141 -19.52 -19.13 -15.73
C ARG A 141 -18.63 -18.20 -16.54
N ASP A 142 -18.94 -18.06 -17.81
CA ASP A 142 -18.26 -17.16 -18.72
C ASP A 142 -19.00 -15.80 -18.77
N PHE A 143 -18.23 -14.72 -18.75
CA PHE A 143 -18.70 -13.37 -18.93
C PHE A 143 -18.05 -12.80 -20.20
N SER A 144 -18.84 -12.54 -21.24
CA SER A 144 -18.37 -11.94 -22.48
C SER A 144 -18.18 -10.42 -22.30
N ALA A 145 -17.14 -9.86 -22.91
CA ALA A 145 -16.84 -8.45 -22.86
C ALA A 145 -16.05 -8.00 -24.10
N ARG A 146 -16.20 -6.75 -24.50
CA ARG A 146 -15.37 -6.11 -25.53
C ARG A 146 -13.98 -5.74 -25.01
N ARG A 147 -13.88 -5.45 -23.71
CA ARG A 147 -12.65 -5.09 -23.01
C ARG A 147 -12.66 -5.75 -21.64
N VAL A 148 -11.51 -6.26 -21.23
CA VAL A 148 -11.30 -6.82 -19.88
C VAL A 148 -10.28 -5.94 -19.16
N ILE A 149 -10.56 -5.57 -17.91
CA ILE A 149 -9.67 -4.78 -17.06
C ILE A 149 -9.39 -5.62 -15.80
N LEU A 150 -8.14 -6.02 -15.62
CA LEU A 150 -7.70 -6.67 -14.40
C LEU A 150 -7.44 -5.62 -13.33
N ALA A 151 -8.06 -5.79 -12.17
CA ALA A 151 -7.87 -4.99 -10.96
C ALA A 151 -7.80 -5.90 -9.73
N SER A 152 -7.17 -7.08 -9.89
CA SER A 152 -7.11 -8.14 -8.87
C SER A 152 -5.93 -7.97 -7.90
N GLY A 153 -5.13 -6.93 -8.07
CA GLY A 153 -3.99 -6.59 -7.23
C GLY A 153 -2.71 -7.32 -7.62
N THR A 154 -1.62 -6.93 -6.98
CA THR A 154 -0.25 -7.27 -7.34
C THR A 154 0.04 -8.77 -7.37
N ILE A 155 -0.68 -9.57 -6.62
CA ILE A 155 -0.49 -11.03 -6.58
C ILE A 155 -1.41 -11.75 -7.57
N ALA A 156 -2.67 -11.33 -7.66
CA ALA A 156 -3.66 -12.07 -8.45
C ALA A 156 -3.68 -11.65 -9.92
N SER A 157 -3.43 -10.38 -10.27
CA SER A 157 -3.43 -9.94 -11.66
C SER A 157 -2.38 -10.66 -12.52
N PRO A 158 -1.09 -10.78 -12.12
CA PRO A 158 -0.12 -11.58 -12.88
C PRO A 158 -0.50 -13.06 -12.90
N ALA A 159 -1.06 -13.62 -11.82
CA ALA A 159 -1.48 -15.02 -11.80
C ALA A 159 -2.62 -15.30 -12.80
N ILE A 160 -3.59 -14.39 -12.95
CA ILE A 160 -4.64 -14.49 -13.96
C ILE A 160 -4.03 -14.40 -15.38
N LEU A 161 -3.10 -13.47 -15.62
CA LEU A 161 -2.39 -13.36 -16.90
C LEU A 161 -1.67 -14.67 -17.23
N GLN A 162 -0.91 -15.22 -16.31
CA GLN A 162 -0.17 -16.47 -16.49
C GLN A 162 -1.12 -17.65 -16.81
N ARG A 163 -2.20 -17.84 -16.02
CA ARG A 163 -3.21 -18.87 -16.32
C ARG A 163 -3.89 -18.68 -17.67
N SER A 164 -3.90 -17.45 -18.17
CA SER A 164 -4.49 -17.10 -19.46
C SER A 164 -3.52 -17.19 -20.64
N GLY A 165 -2.28 -17.64 -20.42
CA GLY A 165 -1.31 -17.79 -21.50
C GLY A 165 -0.49 -16.53 -21.78
N VAL A 166 -0.51 -15.51 -20.90
CA VAL A 166 0.31 -14.32 -20.97
C VAL A 166 1.35 -14.35 -19.85
N GLY A 167 2.61 -14.61 -20.19
CA GLY A 167 3.67 -14.76 -19.21
C GLY A 167 4.93 -15.36 -19.81
N ASP A 168 5.87 -15.81 -18.97
CA ASP A 168 7.06 -16.54 -19.40
C ASP A 168 6.68 -17.83 -20.13
N ALA A 169 7.02 -17.93 -21.41
CA ALA A 169 6.67 -19.09 -22.23
C ALA A 169 7.22 -20.41 -21.68
N GLY A 170 8.36 -20.39 -20.97
CA GLY A 170 8.91 -21.58 -20.31
C GLY A 170 8.04 -22.05 -19.15
N LEU A 171 7.59 -21.14 -18.30
CA LEU A 171 6.65 -21.43 -17.22
C LEU A 171 5.34 -21.97 -17.77
N LEU A 172 4.76 -21.29 -18.77
CA LEU A 172 3.46 -21.66 -19.35
C LEU A 172 3.49 -23.05 -19.95
N ARG A 173 4.53 -23.37 -20.74
CA ARG A 173 4.68 -24.71 -21.34
C ARG A 173 4.84 -25.81 -20.30
N ARG A 174 5.59 -25.57 -19.21
CA ARG A 174 5.72 -26.54 -18.12
C ARG A 174 4.38 -26.87 -17.45
N LEU A 175 3.47 -25.91 -17.41
CA LEU A 175 2.13 -26.07 -16.83
C LEU A 175 1.06 -26.51 -17.87
N GLY A 176 1.46 -26.77 -19.12
CA GLY A 176 0.54 -27.16 -20.19
C GLY A 176 -0.39 -26.04 -20.66
N ILE A 177 -0.03 -24.76 -20.42
CA ILE A 177 -0.82 -23.60 -20.79
C ILE A 177 -0.40 -23.14 -22.20
N PRO A 178 -1.34 -23.01 -23.16
CA PRO A 178 -1.05 -22.42 -24.46
C PRO A 178 -0.52 -20.98 -24.34
N VAL A 179 0.57 -20.68 -25.03
CA VAL A 179 1.17 -19.33 -25.00
C VAL A 179 0.40 -18.42 -25.95
N VAL A 180 -0.25 -17.40 -25.42
CA VAL A 180 -0.90 -16.33 -26.18
C VAL A 180 0.10 -15.19 -26.42
N ALA A 181 0.84 -14.81 -25.38
CA ALA A 181 1.90 -13.80 -25.49
C ALA A 181 3.06 -14.17 -24.55
N ASP A 182 4.29 -14.25 -25.10
CA ASP A 182 5.50 -14.44 -24.29
C ASP A 182 5.88 -13.09 -23.67
N ARG A 183 5.60 -12.95 -22.36
CA ARG A 183 5.85 -11.76 -21.55
C ARG A 183 6.53 -12.16 -20.24
N ARG A 184 7.85 -12.24 -20.25
CA ARG A 184 8.64 -12.73 -19.13
C ARG A 184 8.50 -11.88 -17.88
N GLU A 185 8.22 -10.58 -18.05
CA GLU A 185 8.04 -9.64 -16.94
C GLU A 185 6.70 -9.80 -16.19
N VAL A 186 5.76 -10.63 -16.68
CA VAL A 186 4.52 -10.92 -15.95
C VAL A 186 4.85 -11.72 -14.69
N GLY A 187 4.58 -11.10 -13.55
CA GLY A 187 4.92 -11.60 -12.22
C GLY A 187 6.33 -11.25 -11.75
N ALA A 188 7.21 -10.73 -12.59
CA ALA A 188 8.52 -10.23 -12.17
C ALA A 188 8.39 -8.87 -11.45
N ASN A 189 9.53 -8.36 -10.94
CA ASN A 189 9.62 -7.05 -10.29
C ASN A 189 8.67 -6.87 -9.08
N LEU A 190 8.31 -7.96 -8.39
CA LEU A 190 7.62 -7.87 -7.11
C LEU A 190 8.48 -7.09 -6.12
N ARG A 191 7.94 -6.00 -5.57
CA ARG A 191 8.58 -5.25 -4.50
C ARG A 191 7.57 -4.99 -3.38
N GLU A 192 8.09 -4.81 -2.17
CA GLU A 192 7.26 -4.65 -0.97
C GLU A 192 8.06 -3.93 0.11
N HIS A 193 7.40 -3.21 0.99
CA HIS A 193 8.01 -2.63 2.18
C HIS A 193 8.23 -3.71 3.25
N CYS A 194 9.46 -3.86 3.72
CA CYS A 194 9.76 -4.63 4.92
C CYS A 194 9.69 -3.71 6.14
N ALA A 195 8.70 -3.90 6.99
CA ALA A 195 8.48 -3.07 8.16
C ALA A 195 9.00 -3.74 9.43
N LEU A 196 9.72 -2.99 10.26
CA LEU A 196 10.07 -3.36 11.63
C LEU A 196 9.25 -2.52 12.62
N ALA A 197 8.54 -3.19 13.51
CA ALA A 197 7.83 -2.52 14.59
C ALA A 197 8.73 -2.44 15.83
N MET A 198 9.20 -1.25 16.15
CA MET A 198 9.94 -0.92 17.36
C MET A 198 8.97 -0.55 18.48
N GLN A 199 9.22 -0.95 19.72
CA GLN A 199 8.33 -0.68 20.85
C GLN A 199 9.12 -0.25 22.08
N TRP A 200 8.47 0.60 22.89
CA TRP A 200 8.99 1.10 24.16
C TRP A 200 7.94 1.00 25.24
N HIS A 201 8.36 0.64 26.45
CA HIS A 201 7.59 0.88 27.65
C HIS A 201 7.74 2.34 28.10
N LEU A 202 6.69 2.86 28.73
CA LEU A 202 6.62 4.25 29.20
C LEU A 202 6.61 4.30 30.71
N ARG A 203 7.29 5.31 31.28
CA ARG A 203 7.28 5.58 32.74
C ARG A 203 5.93 6.12 33.23
N HIS A 204 5.16 6.72 32.35
CA HIS A 204 3.89 7.38 32.67
C HIS A 204 2.72 6.74 31.90
N PRO A 205 1.50 6.72 32.50
CA PRO A 205 0.34 6.06 31.91
C PRO A 205 -0.30 6.88 30.77
N MET A 206 0.51 7.34 29.82
CA MET A 206 0.05 8.14 28.66
C MET A 206 -0.30 7.29 27.45
N SER A 207 -0.33 5.96 27.56
CA SER A 207 -0.64 5.08 26.45
C SER A 207 -2.12 4.72 26.39
N LEU A 208 -2.56 4.25 25.22
CA LEU A 208 -3.90 3.71 25.03
C LEU A 208 -4.01 2.23 25.44
N ASN A 209 -2.94 1.55 25.83
CA ASN A 209 -2.96 0.13 26.23
C ASN A 209 -4.09 -0.19 27.23
N PRO A 210 -4.30 0.59 28.32
CA PRO A 210 -5.36 0.30 29.27
C PRO A 210 -6.78 0.42 28.70
N GLN A 211 -6.95 1.13 27.58
CA GLN A 211 -8.26 1.29 26.93
C GLN A 211 -8.72 0.01 26.20
N PHE A 212 -7.80 -0.89 25.91
CA PHE A 212 -8.04 -2.12 25.16
C PHE A 212 -8.04 -3.39 26.04
N SER A 213 -8.21 -3.24 27.36
CA SER A 213 -8.25 -4.36 28.31
C SER A 213 -9.38 -4.24 29.34
N GLY A 214 -9.81 -5.36 29.91
CA GLY A 214 -10.78 -5.44 30.99
C GLY A 214 -12.11 -4.72 30.67
N TRP A 215 -12.72 -4.10 31.70
CA TRP A 215 -14.00 -3.41 31.58
C TRP A 215 -13.93 -2.18 30.65
N ARG A 216 -12.76 -1.55 30.52
CA ARG A 216 -12.56 -0.40 29.62
C ARG A 216 -12.71 -0.80 28.16
N LEU A 217 -12.23 -1.99 27.77
CA LEU A 217 -12.46 -2.53 26.43
C LEU A 217 -13.97 -2.69 26.17
N VAL A 218 -14.71 -3.29 27.12
CA VAL A 218 -16.17 -3.46 27.00
C VAL A 218 -16.86 -2.10 26.85
N ALA A 219 -16.51 -1.12 27.69
CA ALA A 219 -17.05 0.24 27.60
C ALA A 219 -16.73 0.91 26.25
N ASN A 220 -15.50 0.76 25.72
CA ASN A 220 -15.13 1.29 24.42
C ASN A 220 -15.85 0.59 23.26
N VAL A 221 -16.09 -0.72 23.35
CA VAL A 221 -16.91 -1.46 22.38
C VAL A 221 -18.34 -0.90 22.38
N LEU A 222 -18.97 -0.77 23.54
CA LEU A 222 -20.33 -0.21 23.66
C LEU A 222 -20.39 1.23 23.15
N ARG A 223 -19.40 2.06 23.50
CA ARG A 223 -19.27 3.44 23.02
C ARG A 223 -19.14 3.49 21.50
N TYR A 224 -18.35 2.61 20.89
CA TYR A 224 -18.20 2.55 19.45
C TYR A 224 -19.50 2.13 18.76
N TYR A 225 -20.15 1.07 19.22
CA TYR A 225 -21.40 0.62 18.59
C TYR A 225 -22.56 1.60 18.80
N GLY A 226 -22.64 2.25 19.96
CA GLY A 226 -23.70 3.22 20.27
C GLY A 226 -23.48 4.60 19.63
N PHE A 227 -22.23 5.10 19.64
CA PHE A 227 -21.95 6.50 19.29
C PHE A 227 -20.90 6.69 18.21
N ARG A 228 -20.23 5.63 17.75
CA ARG A 228 -19.14 5.69 16.75
C ARG A 228 -17.99 6.62 17.18
N THR A 229 -17.65 6.63 18.46
CA THR A 229 -16.59 7.45 19.06
C THR A 229 -15.66 6.61 19.94
N GLY A 230 -14.57 7.25 20.42
CA GLY A 230 -13.61 6.59 21.29
C GLY A 230 -12.45 5.92 20.54
N PRO A 231 -11.54 5.24 21.25
CA PRO A 231 -10.32 4.66 20.66
C PRO A 231 -10.57 3.67 19.52
N MET A 232 -11.72 2.98 19.52
CA MET A 232 -12.07 2.03 18.45
C MET A 232 -12.57 2.72 17.16
N ALA A 233 -12.82 4.02 17.20
CA ALA A 233 -13.23 4.81 16.03
C ALA A 233 -12.04 5.48 15.33
N SER A 234 -10.81 5.23 15.78
CA SER A 234 -9.56 5.82 15.26
C SER A 234 -8.77 4.83 14.40
N ALA A 235 -7.81 5.33 13.64
CA ALA A 235 -6.82 4.50 12.96
C ALA A 235 -5.88 3.84 13.98
N ALA A 236 -5.14 2.80 13.54
CA ALA A 236 -4.17 2.13 14.40
C ALA A 236 -2.93 2.99 14.65
N TYR A 237 -2.57 3.85 13.70
CA TYR A 237 -1.43 4.75 13.79
C TYR A 237 -1.91 6.18 13.58
N ASP A 238 -1.43 7.09 14.43
CA ASP A 238 -1.86 8.49 14.45
C ASP A 238 -0.87 9.42 13.77
N VAL A 239 0.43 9.13 13.83
CA VAL A 239 1.52 9.97 13.32
C VAL A 239 2.24 9.27 12.19
N LEU A 240 2.65 10.07 11.21
CA LEU A 240 3.51 9.69 10.10
C LEU A 240 4.72 10.62 10.07
N GLY A 241 5.90 10.04 9.81
CA GLY A 241 7.10 10.80 9.48
C GLY A 241 7.76 10.25 8.22
N HIS A 242 8.12 11.14 7.31
CA HIS A 242 9.07 10.87 6.23
C HIS A 242 10.41 11.48 6.59
N PHE A 243 11.48 10.71 6.56
CA PHE A 243 12.80 11.19 6.95
C PHE A 243 13.90 10.67 6.03
N CYS A 244 15.02 11.37 6.01
CA CYS A 244 16.23 10.89 5.36
C CYS A 244 16.97 9.99 6.36
N SER A 245 17.24 8.75 5.97
CA SER A 245 18.03 7.83 6.81
C SER A 245 19.46 8.36 7.02
N ARG A 246 19.92 9.21 6.10
CA ARG A 246 21.25 9.85 6.10
C ARG A 246 21.12 11.33 5.72
N PRO A 247 21.94 12.22 6.32
CA PRO A 247 21.88 13.66 6.03
C PRO A 247 22.23 14.05 4.59
N SER A 248 22.93 13.18 3.85
CA SER A 248 23.33 13.45 2.45
C SER A 248 22.21 13.27 1.42
N LEU A 249 21.07 12.76 1.81
CA LEU A 249 19.97 12.47 0.88
C LEU A 249 19.16 13.73 0.58
N ALA A 250 18.81 13.90 -0.69
CA ALA A 250 18.05 15.06 -1.16
C ALA A 250 16.54 14.95 -0.86
N ARG A 251 16.04 13.72 -0.64
CA ARG A 251 14.63 13.45 -0.32
C ARG A 251 14.51 12.29 0.67
N PRO A 252 13.44 12.24 1.47
CA PRO A 252 13.19 11.13 2.39
C PRO A 252 13.22 9.77 1.70
N ASP A 253 13.91 8.83 2.30
CA ASP A 253 14.04 7.45 1.84
C ASP A 253 13.46 6.42 2.81
N ALA A 254 12.98 6.88 3.97
CA ALA A 254 12.36 6.05 4.98
C ALA A 254 11.10 6.70 5.56
N GLN A 255 10.19 5.84 6.04
CA GLN A 255 8.97 6.24 6.73
C GLN A 255 8.90 5.64 8.11
N LEU A 256 8.43 6.42 9.06
CA LEU A 256 7.91 5.94 10.33
C LEU A 256 6.40 6.19 10.44
N ILE A 257 5.72 5.29 11.16
CA ILE A 257 4.34 5.48 11.62
C ILE A 257 4.28 5.16 13.10
N ALA A 258 3.59 6.00 13.89
CA ALA A 258 3.59 5.88 15.33
C ALA A 258 2.19 5.74 15.91
N ALA A 259 2.08 4.91 16.95
CA ALA A 259 0.86 4.62 17.69
C ALA A 259 1.09 4.76 19.20
N PRO A 260 0.14 5.36 19.95
CA PRO A 260 0.24 5.51 21.40
C PRO A 260 -0.14 4.24 22.16
N PHE A 261 0.27 3.09 21.64
CA PHE A 261 0.11 1.79 22.28
C PHE A 261 1.20 0.81 21.83
N SER A 262 1.40 -0.27 22.57
CA SER A 262 2.27 -1.39 22.21
C SER A 262 1.49 -2.71 22.17
N ILE A 263 2.00 -3.68 21.41
CA ILE A 263 1.34 -4.97 21.12
C ILE A 263 2.14 -6.09 21.74
N ASP A 264 1.45 -6.97 22.47
CA ASP A 264 2.02 -8.20 23.03
C ASP A 264 2.22 -9.24 21.90
N LYS A 265 3.45 -9.32 21.40
CA LYS A 265 3.84 -10.23 20.32
C LYS A 265 4.08 -11.68 20.78
N THR A 266 4.00 -11.96 22.08
CA THR A 266 4.10 -13.32 22.61
C THR A 266 2.79 -14.10 22.42
N LYS A 267 1.69 -13.41 22.18
CA LYS A 267 0.37 -14.00 21.98
C LYS A 267 0.08 -14.28 20.51
N SER A 268 -0.56 -15.40 20.25
CA SER A 268 -0.98 -15.81 18.90
C SER A 268 -2.11 -14.93 18.32
N LYS A 269 -2.87 -14.25 19.16
CA LYS A 269 -3.92 -13.30 18.77
C LYS A 269 -3.46 -11.89 19.10
N LEU A 270 -3.95 -10.92 18.31
CA LEU A 270 -3.70 -9.51 18.58
C LEU A 270 -4.12 -9.15 20.01
N ALA A 271 -3.16 -8.78 20.84
CA ALA A 271 -3.36 -8.34 22.20
C ALA A 271 -2.48 -7.12 22.49
N MET A 272 -2.97 -6.20 23.29
CA MET A 272 -2.17 -5.09 23.77
C MET A 272 -1.34 -5.54 24.98
N GLU A 273 -0.15 -4.96 25.14
CA GLU A 273 0.61 -5.13 26.40
C GLU A 273 -0.17 -4.54 27.58
N THR A 274 0.08 -5.06 28.78
CA THR A 274 -0.54 -4.53 30.01
C THR A 274 0.17 -3.27 30.51
N ALA A 275 1.48 -3.17 30.27
CA ALA A 275 2.28 -1.99 30.58
C ALA A 275 1.96 -0.85 29.60
N PRO A 276 2.06 0.41 30.05
CA PRO A 276 1.99 1.55 29.15
C PRO A 276 3.10 1.49 28.09
N GLY A 277 2.76 1.63 26.82
CA GLY A 277 3.75 1.54 25.76
C GLY A 277 3.38 2.38 24.52
N MET A 278 4.35 2.53 23.63
CA MET A 278 4.17 3.07 22.29
C MET A 278 4.88 2.19 21.26
N GLN A 279 4.43 2.30 20.02
CA GLN A 279 5.01 1.58 18.89
C GLN A 279 5.29 2.54 17.75
N LEU A 280 6.47 2.36 17.11
CA LEU A 280 6.82 2.97 15.85
C LEU A 280 7.14 1.85 14.84
N ALA A 281 6.45 1.80 13.71
CA ALA A 281 6.83 0.92 12.62
C ALA A 281 7.58 1.73 11.56
N ILE A 282 8.70 1.18 11.07
CA ILE A 282 9.60 1.83 10.12
C ILE A 282 9.86 0.94 8.92
N TYR A 283 10.04 1.54 7.76
CA TYR A 283 10.41 0.84 6.53
C TYR A 283 11.05 1.76 5.49
N PRO A 284 11.94 1.21 4.62
CA PRO A 284 12.43 1.92 3.44
C PRO A 284 11.30 2.31 2.51
N LEU A 285 11.26 3.55 2.00
CA LEU A 285 10.21 4.03 1.10
C LEU A 285 10.30 3.47 -0.32
N ARG A 286 11.50 3.20 -0.80
CA ARG A 286 11.75 2.78 -2.19
C ARG A 286 12.70 1.59 -2.23
N PRO A 287 12.23 0.38 -1.85
CA PRO A 287 13.07 -0.81 -1.85
C PRO A 287 13.53 -1.14 -3.27
N ARG A 288 14.81 -1.54 -3.40
CA ARG A 288 15.43 -1.99 -4.64
C ARG A 288 15.35 -3.49 -4.79
N SER A 289 15.36 -4.22 -3.69
CA SER A 289 15.17 -5.66 -3.65
C SER A 289 13.87 -6.04 -4.38
N ALA A 290 14.00 -6.96 -5.32
CA ALA A 290 12.90 -7.38 -6.18
C ALA A 290 12.76 -8.91 -6.19
N GLY A 291 11.54 -9.36 -6.33
CA GLY A 291 11.16 -10.76 -6.40
C GLY A 291 10.18 -11.06 -7.52
N SER A 292 9.40 -12.10 -7.35
CA SER A 292 8.46 -12.54 -8.38
C SER A 292 7.21 -13.21 -7.81
N VAL A 293 6.17 -13.27 -8.64
CA VAL A 293 4.94 -14.03 -8.44
C VAL A 293 4.79 -15.01 -9.61
N ALA A 294 4.70 -16.31 -9.32
CA ALA A 294 4.54 -17.33 -10.34
C ALA A 294 3.49 -18.36 -9.93
N ILE A 295 2.59 -18.70 -10.84
CA ILE A 295 1.64 -19.79 -10.62
C ILE A 295 2.38 -21.13 -10.56
N GLN A 296 1.89 -22.05 -9.73
CA GLN A 296 2.44 -23.40 -9.60
C GLN A 296 1.54 -24.46 -10.25
N SER A 297 0.32 -24.08 -10.60
CA SER A 297 -0.66 -24.93 -11.27
C SER A 297 -1.69 -24.09 -12.04
N VAL A 298 -2.51 -24.74 -12.82
CA VAL A 298 -3.65 -24.13 -13.53
C VAL A 298 -4.87 -23.93 -12.64
N ASP A 299 -4.87 -24.46 -11.42
CA ASP A 299 -5.98 -24.32 -10.49
C ASP A 299 -6.03 -22.87 -9.94
N PRO A 300 -7.12 -22.11 -10.15
CA PRO A 300 -7.26 -20.76 -9.66
C PRO A 300 -7.35 -20.63 -8.13
N ASP A 301 -7.63 -21.72 -7.40
CA ASP A 301 -7.62 -21.72 -5.93
C ASP A 301 -6.22 -21.97 -5.36
N ALA A 302 -5.28 -22.47 -6.17
CA ALA A 302 -3.89 -22.61 -5.75
C ALA A 302 -3.24 -21.23 -5.67
N LEU A 303 -2.71 -20.92 -4.49
CA LEU A 303 -1.98 -19.65 -4.30
C LEU A 303 -0.71 -19.66 -5.18
N PRO A 304 -0.42 -18.55 -5.88
CA PRO A 304 0.84 -18.42 -6.59
C PRO A 304 2.00 -18.36 -5.59
N GLN A 305 3.15 -18.82 -6.00
CA GLN A 305 4.37 -18.66 -5.23
C GLN A 305 4.86 -17.21 -5.38
N SER A 306 5.03 -16.54 -4.24
CA SER A 306 5.68 -15.24 -4.17
C SER A 306 7.05 -15.41 -3.54
N THR A 307 8.08 -14.92 -4.22
CA THR A 307 9.47 -14.94 -3.72
C THR A 307 9.97 -13.51 -3.66
N LEU A 308 10.48 -13.10 -2.50
CA LEU A 308 11.10 -11.80 -2.33
C LEU A 308 12.10 -11.91 -1.18
N ASP A 309 13.36 -11.61 -1.46
CA ASP A 309 14.37 -11.39 -0.44
C ASP A 309 14.50 -9.88 -0.19
N PHE A 310 13.98 -9.42 0.94
CA PHE A 310 14.02 -8.02 1.37
C PHE A 310 15.45 -7.50 1.61
N PHE A 311 16.43 -8.40 1.70
CA PHE A 311 17.82 -8.09 2.04
C PHE A 311 18.78 -8.26 0.86
N ALA A 312 18.26 -8.49 -0.35
CA ALA A 312 19.08 -8.74 -1.52
C ALA A 312 19.95 -7.51 -1.90
N ASP A 313 19.39 -6.31 -1.84
CA ASP A 313 20.07 -5.06 -2.17
C ASP A 313 20.80 -4.47 -0.96
N GLU A 314 22.04 -3.99 -1.16
CA GLU A 314 22.85 -3.41 -0.09
C GLU A 314 22.28 -2.08 0.43
N GLU A 315 21.72 -1.25 -0.46
CA GLU A 315 21.11 0.02 -0.06
C GLU A 315 19.85 -0.20 0.80
N ASP A 316 19.05 -1.23 0.50
CA ASP A 316 17.90 -1.57 1.34
C ASP A 316 18.33 -1.95 2.76
N ARG A 317 19.37 -2.79 2.89
CA ARG A 317 19.95 -3.16 4.20
C ARG A 317 20.44 -1.93 4.95
N ARG A 318 21.13 -1.02 4.25
CA ARG A 318 21.64 0.21 4.83
C ARG A 318 20.53 1.12 5.32
N VAL A 319 19.49 1.35 4.52
CA VAL A 319 18.32 2.16 4.93
C VAL A 319 17.61 1.54 6.13
N MET A 320 17.48 0.21 6.19
CA MET A 320 16.91 -0.48 7.35
C MET A 320 17.69 -0.19 8.63
N VAL A 321 19.01 -0.32 8.59
CA VAL A 321 19.90 -0.09 9.74
C VAL A 321 19.84 1.38 10.17
N ASP A 322 20.02 2.30 9.23
CA ASP A 322 20.03 3.74 9.50
C ASP A 322 18.68 4.23 10.02
N SER A 323 17.56 3.63 9.57
CA SER A 323 16.22 3.93 10.08
C SER A 323 16.03 3.56 11.54
N VAL A 324 16.55 2.42 12.00
CA VAL A 324 16.52 2.04 13.43
C VAL A 324 17.30 3.05 14.26
N ARG A 325 18.49 3.45 13.80
CA ARG A 325 19.32 4.46 14.47
C ARG A 325 18.65 5.81 14.52
N PHE A 326 18.01 6.24 13.42
CA PHE A 326 17.26 7.49 13.37
C PHE A 326 16.10 7.49 14.40
N VAL A 327 15.32 6.42 14.46
CA VAL A 327 14.19 6.33 15.41
C VAL A 327 14.68 6.30 16.86
N ARG A 328 15.81 5.63 17.16
CA ARG A 328 16.43 5.70 18.49
C ARG A 328 16.89 7.12 18.83
N ALA A 329 17.47 7.83 17.89
CA ALA A 329 17.82 9.24 18.07
C ALA A 329 16.58 10.13 18.28
N LEU A 330 15.48 9.85 17.57
CA LEU A 330 14.20 10.55 17.71
C LEU A 330 13.62 10.39 19.11
N VAL A 331 13.53 9.17 19.62
CA VAL A 331 12.96 8.91 20.96
C VAL A 331 13.89 9.35 22.11
N ALA A 332 15.16 9.61 21.81
CA ALA A 332 16.13 10.18 22.76
C ALA A 332 16.00 11.70 22.88
N GLN A 333 15.21 12.39 22.05
CA GLN A 333 14.97 13.84 22.15
C GLN A 333 13.91 14.15 23.21
N SER A 334 14.16 15.20 24.03
CA SER A 334 13.08 15.80 24.83
C SER A 334 12.04 16.45 23.89
N PRO A 335 10.72 16.42 24.17
CA PRO A 335 10.13 15.95 25.42
C PRO A 335 9.69 14.48 25.42
N VAL A 336 9.98 13.66 24.39
CA VAL A 336 9.53 12.25 24.36
C VAL A 336 10.45 11.37 25.23
N ALA A 337 11.75 11.64 25.29
CA ALA A 337 12.72 10.88 26.07
C ALA A 337 12.33 10.77 27.57
N ASP A 338 11.75 11.84 28.12
CA ASP A 338 11.31 11.87 29.52
C ASP A 338 10.21 10.83 29.81
N MET A 339 9.49 10.42 28.78
CA MET A 339 8.40 9.47 28.87
C MET A 339 8.87 8.00 28.73
N ILE A 340 10.03 7.77 28.11
CA ILE A 340 10.56 6.44 27.81
C ILE A 340 11.14 5.79 29.07
N ASP A 341 10.72 4.56 29.35
CA ASP A 341 11.39 3.71 30.32
C ASP A 341 12.52 2.92 29.64
N HIS A 342 12.18 2.03 28.72
CA HIS A 342 13.16 1.29 27.93
C HIS A 342 12.56 0.79 26.61
N GLU A 343 13.45 0.46 25.64
CA GLU A 343 13.10 -0.20 24.40
C GLU A 343 12.84 -1.68 24.64
N THR A 344 11.66 -2.18 24.23
CA THR A 344 11.28 -3.60 24.37
C THR A 344 11.48 -4.37 23.06
N ARG A 345 11.45 -3.67 21.91
CA ARG A 345 11.61 -4.27 20.57
C ARG A 345 12.32 -3.30 19.62
N PRO A 346 13.31 -3.77 18.87
CA PRO A 346 13.98 -5.07 18.96
C PRO A 346 14.73 -5.27 20.29
N GLY A 347 14.88 -4.21 21.08
CA GLY A 347 15.61 -4.17 22.33
C GLY A 347 17.06 -3.69 22.14
N PRO A 348 17.70 -3.26 23.24
CA PRO A 348 19.03 -2.63 23.19
C PRO A 348 20.16 -3.55 22.70
N VAL A 349 19.93 -4.87 22.66
CA VAL A 349 20.92 -5.83 22.16
C VAL A 349 21.12 -5.75 20.64
N ALA A 350 20.14 -5.23 19.90
CA ALA A 350 20.25 -5.00 18.46
C ALA A 350 20.93 -3.63 18.19
N ASP A 351 22.23 -3.50 18.47
CA ASP A 351 23.00 -2.26 18.39
C ASP A 351 24.01 -2.22 17.22
N THR A 352 24.45 -3.38 16.73
CA THR A 352 25.29 -3.50 15.53
C THR A 352 24.44 -3.62 14.27
N ASP A 353 25.04 -3.34 13.08
CA ASP A 353 24.36 -3.48 11.79
C ASP A 353 23.79 -4.88 11.62
N ASP A 354 24.58 -5.90 11.88
CA ASP A 354 24.17 -7.31 11.76
C ASP A 354 23.04 -7.64 12.72
N ALA A 355 23.12 -7.21 13.98
CA ALA A 355 22.08 -7.46 14.97
C ALA A 355 20.74 -6.74 14.63
N ILE A 356 20.81 -5.55 14.03
CA ILE A 356 19.64 -4.84 13.52
C ILE A 356 19.03 -5.59 12.31
N LEU A 357 19.84 -6.06 11.38
CA LEU A 357 19.38 -6.84 10.23
C LEU A 357 18.78 -8.19 10.68
N ASP A 358 19.36 -8.83 11.69
CA ASP A 358 18.79 -10.04 12.29
C ASP A 358 17.44 -9.77 12.95
N ALA A 359 17.29 -8.63 13.64
CA ALA A 359 16.00 -8.20 14.15
C ALA A 359 14.94 -8.02 13.03
N TYR A 360 15.33 -7.48 11.87
CA TYR A 360 14.42 -7.44 10.72
C TYR A 360 14.09 -8.84 10.18
N ARG A 361 15.05 -9.78 10.13
CA ARG A 361 14.79 -11.16 9.69
C ARG A 361 13.83 -11.90 10.62
N GLU A 362 13.97 -11.69 11.92
CA GLU A 362 13.16 -12.37 12.94
C GLU A 362 11.79 -11.71 13.13
N MET A 363 11.75 -10.39 13.18
CA MET A 363 10.59 -9.60 13.63
C MET A 363 9.96 -8.74 12.53
N GLY A 364 10.64 -8.58 11.39
CA GLY A 364 10.13 -7.82 10.26
C GLY A 364 8.92 -8.49 9.62
N THR A 365 8.09 -7.68 9.01
CA THR A 365 6.88 -8.13 8.33
C THR A 365 6.62 -7.31 7.07
N THR A 366 5.84 -7.87 6.15
CA THR A 366 5.28 -7.10 5.04
C THR A 366 4.42 -5.95 5.57
N ALA A 367 4.50 -4.80 4.92
CA ALA A 367 3.59 -3.68 5.17
C ALA A 367 2.30 -3.77 4.35
N TYR A 368 2.12 -4.85 3.57
CA TYR A 368 0.99 -5.07 2.64
C TYR A 368 0.92 -4.01 1.53
N HIS A 369 2.09 -3.63 1.01
CA HIS A 369 2.26 -2.61 -0.02
C HIS A 369 2.86 -3.17 -1.32
N ALA A 370 2.66 -4.46 -1.60
CA ALA A 370 3.20 -5.14 -2.78
C ALA A 370 2.81 -4.44 -4.08
N PHE A 371 3.77 -4.31 -5.04
CA PHE A 371 3.57 -3.64 -6.33
C PHE A 371 4.47 -4.21 -7.44
N GLY A 372 4.24 -3.77 -8.70
CA GLY A 372 5.19 -3.84 -9.79
C GLY A 372 5.15 -5.10 -10.65
N THR A 373 4.34 -6.11 -10.34
CA THR A 373 4.33 -7.43 -11.01
C THR A 373 3.72 -7.45 -12.42
N CYS A 374 3.10 -6.34 -12.84
CA CYS A 374 2.65 -6.10 -14.22
C CYS A 374 3.18 -4.73 -14.68
N ARG A 375 4.45 -4.46 -14.42
CA ARG A 375 5.12 -3.17 -14.59
C ARG A 375 4.76 -2.47 -15.89
N MET A 376 4.31 -1.21 -15.78
CA MET A 376 4.09 -0.31 -16.91
C MET A 376 5.41 0.30 -17.38
N GLY A 377 5.56 0.54 -18.68
CA GLY A 377 6.76 1.19 -19.21
C GLY A 377 6.69 1.51 -20.69
N LYS A 378 7.67 2.32 -21.15
CA LYS A 378 7.91 2.62 -22.56
C LYS A 378 8.63 1.47 -23.27
N ASP A 379 9.39 0.70 -22.53
CA ASP A 379 10.22 -0.38 -23.05
C ASP A 379 9.38 -1.61 -23.41
N GLU A 380 9.87 -2.37 -24.41
CA GLU A 380 9.21 -3.58 -24.90
C GLU A 380 9.09 -4.70 -23.85
N ALA A 381 9.95 -4.71 -22.83
CA ALA A 381 9.90 -5.72 -21.77
C ALA A 381 8.74 -5.47 -20.80
N SER A 382 8.25 -4.23 -20.69
CA SER A 382 7.14 -3.91 -19.78
C SER A 382 5.90 -4.73 -20.09
N VAL A 383 5.15 -5.10 -19.05
CA VAL A 383 3.93 -5.91 -19.18
C VAL A 383 2.80 -5.10 -19.81
N VAL A 384 2.65 -3.86 -19.37
CA VAL A 384 1.65 -2.94 -19.94
C VAL A 384 2.31 -1.68 -20.49
N ASP A 385 1.70 -1.10 -21.51
CA ASP A 385 2.05 0.20 -22.05
C ASP A 385 1.54 1.36 -21.16
N PRO A 386 1.89 2.63 -21.44
CA PRO A 386 1.38 3.78 -20.69
C PRO A 386 -0.15 3.96 -20.71
N MET A 387 -0.85 3.32 -21.66
CA MET A 387 -2.31 3.26 -21.71
C MET A 387 -2.89 2.06 -20.96
N THR A 388 -2.07 1.38 -20.15
CA THR A 388 -2.40 0.19 -19.36
C THR A 388 -2.75 -1.07 -20.19
N ARG A 389 -2.54 -1.06 -21.52
CA ARG A 389 -2.79 -2.22 -22.39
C ARG A 389 -1.75 -3.30 -22.14
N VAL A 390 -2.18 -4.54 -22.02
CA VAL A 390 -1.27 -5.70 -21.89
C VAL A 390 -0.63 -5.96 -23.26
N ARG A 391 0.68 -5.79 -23.36
CA ARG A 391 1.44 -5.93 -24.61
C ARG A 391 1.31 -7.33 -25.21
N GLY A 392 1.16 -7.39 -26.53
CA GLY A 392 0.96 -8.63 -27.28
C GLY A 392 -0.47 -9.15 -27.29
N THR A 393 -1.41 -8.40 -26.68
CA THR A 393 -2.84 -8.73 -26.65
C THR A 393 -3.70 -7.55 -27.09
N GLN A 394 -4.98 -7.79 -27.32
CA GLN A 394 -5.97 -6.76 -27.61
C GLN A 394 -7.12 -6.83 -26.62
N GLY A 395 -7.70 -5.67 -26.26
CA GLY A 395 -8.86 -5.61 -25.36
C GLY A 395 -8.59 -6.02 -23.93
N LEU A 396 -7.32 -6.08 -23.48
CA LEU A 396 -6.92 -6.45 -22.12
C LEU A 396 -6.06 -5.35 -21.48
N HIS A 397 -6.44 -4.95 -20.29
CA HIS A 397 -5.78 -3.92 -19.48
C HIS A 397 -5.54 -4.38 -18.06
N VAL A 398 -4.60 -3.72 -17.37
CA VAL A 398 -4.40 -3.85 -15.91
C VAL A 398 -4.49 -2.47 -15.27
N ALA A 399 -5.25 -2.35 -14.17
CA ALA A 399 -5.50 -1.07 -13.50
C ALA A 399 -5.46 -1.20 -11.96
N ASP A 400 -4.41 -1.80 -11.45
CA ASP A 400 -4.12 -1.90 -10.01
C ASP A 400 -2.64 -1.58 -9.75
N LEU A 401 -2.18 -1.76 -8.50
CA LEU A 401 -0.80 -1.40 -8.12
C LEU A 401 0.28 -2.27 -8.79
N SER A 402 -0.09 -3.39 -9.41
CA SER A 402 0.87 -4.21 -10.17
C SER A 402 1.50 -3.47 -11.33
N ILE A 403 0.82 -2.43 -11.87
CA ILE A 403 1.35 -1.63 -13.00
C ILE A 403 2.41 -0.61 -12.57
N ALA A 404 2.53 -0.26 -11.29
CA ALA A 404 3.47 0.76 -10.84
C ALA A 404 4.92 0.35 -11.17
N PRO A 405 5.67 1.14 -11.96
CA PRO A 405 7.06 0.83 -12.29
C PRO A 405 8.03 1.18 -11.17
N VAL A 406 7.64 2.14 -10.33
CA VAL A 406 8.39 2.64 -9.19
C VAL A 406 7.45 2.66 -7.98
N MET A 407 7.99 2.41 -6.78
CA MET A 407 7.22 2.48 -5.54
C MET A 407 6.83 3.93 -5.23
N PRO A 408 5.54 4.26 -5.21
CA PRO A 408 5.10 5.53 -4.63
C PRO A 408 5.37 5.55 -3.12
N ALA A 409 6.02 6.61 -2.62
CA ALA A 409 6.37 6.72 -1.20
C ALA A 409 5.15 6.59 -0.29
N GLY A 410 5.27 5.77 0.75
CA GLY A 410 4.29 5.64 1.82
C GLY A 410 3.25 4.54 1.61
N ASN A 411 2.11 4.71 2.28
CA ASN A 411 1.01 3.75 2.22
C ASN A 411 0.30 3.78 0.87
N THR A 412 -0.03 2.62 0.34
CA THR A 412 -0.41 2.44 -1.07
C THR A 412 -1.87 2.74 -1.41
N PHE A 413 -2.75 3.02 -0.44
CA PHE A 413 -4.17 3.25 -0.72
C PHE A 413 -4.42 4.49 -1.60
N ALA A 414 -3.81 5.64 -1.25
CA ALA A 414 -4.00 6.86 -2.02
C ALA A 414 -3.40 6.76 -3.43
N PRO A 415 -2.13 6.31 -3.61
CA PRO A 415 -1.56 6.20 -4.95
C PRO A 415 -2.30 5.20 -5.84
N VAL A 416 -2.70 4.02 -5.36
CA VAL A 416 -3.44 3.06 -6.20
C VAL A 416 -4.81 3.60 -6.61
N MET A 417 -5.49 4.32 -5.72
CA MET A 417 -6.76 4.99 -6.05
C MET A 417 -6.55 6.02 -7.19
N ALA A 418 -5.53 6.86 -7.07
CA ALA A 418 -5.24 7.87 -8.09
C ALA A 418 -4.81 7.24 -9.42
N MET A 419 -3.98 6.21 -9.40
CA MET A 419 -3.56 5.48 -10.60
C MET A 419 -4.74 4.77 -11.28
N ALA A 420 -5.62 4.12 -10.51
CA ALA A 420 -6.83 3.48 -11.05
C ALA A 420 -7.80 4.50 -11.64
N TRP A 421 -7.94 5.67 -11.01
CA TRP A 421 -8.74 6.78 -11.55
C TRP A 421 -8.17 7.26 -12.89
N ARG A 422 -6.84 7.51 -12.93
CA ARG A 422 -6.18 7.93 -14.18
C ARG A 422 -6.33 6.88 -15.27
N ALA A 423 -6.15 5.60 -14.96
CA ALA A 423 -6.39 4.51 -15.92
C ALA A 423 -7.81 4.56 -16.47
N ALA A 424 -8.82 4.78 -15.63
CA ALA A 424 -10.22 4.89 -16.08
C ALA A 424 -10.45 6.12 -17.00
N GLU A 425 -9.78 7.26 -16.72
CA GLU A 425 -9.84 8.44 -17.62
C GLU A 425 -9.21 8.13 -18.98
N LEU A 426 -8.04 7.50 -19.00
CA LEU A 426 -7.36 7.11 -20.25
C LEU A 426 -8.20 6.11 -21.06
N LEU A 427 -8.78 5.12 -20.41
CA LEU A 427 -9.67 4.15 -21.08
C LEU A 427 -10.90 4.82 -21.69
N ARG A 428 -11.47 5.81 -21.01
CA ARG A 428 -12.62 6.56 -21.54
C ARG A 428 -12.22 7.41 -22.76
N GLN A 429 -11.04 8.03 -22.73
CA GLN A 429 -10.50 8.77 -23.88
C GLN A 429 -10.33 7.88 -25.12
N LEU A 430 -9.87 6.61 -24.94
CA LEU A 430 -9.80 5.64 -26.03
C LEU A 430 -11.17 5.31 -26.62
N ASP A 431 -12.20 5.16 -25.77
CA ASP A 431 -13.57 4.91 -26.25
C ASP A 431 -14.12 6.11 -27.04
N GLU A 432 -13.88 7.35 -26.57
CA GLU A 432 -14.32 8.59 -27.22
C GLU A 432 -13.58 8.82 -28.55
N ALA A 433 -12.31 8.42 -28.67
CA ALA A 433 -11.54 8.51 -29.91
C ALA A 433 -11.92 7.43 -30.95
N GLY A 434 -12.77 6.48 -30.60
CA GLY A 434 -13.12 5.35 -31.47
C GLY A 434 -11.96 4.38 -31.68
N GLU A 435 -10.88 4.52 -30.94
CA GLU A 435 -9.74 3.61 -30.94
C GLU A 435 -10.11 2.30 -30.21
N HIS A 436 -10.77 1.43 -30.95
CA HIS A 436 -10.97 0.05 -30.49
C HIS A 436 -9.63 -0.67 -30.62
N ASP A 437 -8.87 -0.73 -29.51
CA ASP A 437 -7.62 -1.50 -29.28
C ASP A 437 -7.06 -2.24 -30.55
N HIS A 438 -6.64 -1.50 -31.55
CA HIS A 438 -5.89 -1.98 -32.70
C HIS A 438 -4.40 -1.83 -32.38
N ALA A 439 -3.77 -2.86 -31.86
CA ALA A 439 -2.30 -2.95 -31.78
C ALA A 439 -1.88 -4.42 -31.91
#